data_376f8a995c55116701a0e6072861a741
#
_entry.id   376f8a995c55116701a0e6072861a741
#
_cell.length_a   1.000
_cell.length_b   1.000
_cell.length_c   1.000
_cell.angle_alpha   90.00
_cell.angle_beta   90.00
_cell.angle_gamma   90.00
#
_symmetry.space_group_name_H-M   'P 1'
#
loop_
_entity.id
_entity.type
_entity.pdbx_description
1 polymer ?
#
loop_
_entity_poly.entity_id
_entity_poly.type
_entity_poly.pdbx_seq_one_letter_code
_entity_poly.pdbx_strand_id
1 'polypeptide(L)'
;MSDEELLAAFQQGDPSAFERLLRRHRGPLFTFLVRMTGDREKAEDLAQETFLRLVRGAAAWQQRARFQTWLYTIARNLCVDQSRRDKFRRAESLDAEGPGDEPPLVDKVAGSGPGPDRGAESARLRPLLQAALLSLPVEQREVFILREQAGVPFKEIAEVVGVNENTVKSRMRYALEGLRKALLAAGVTGDLAEPAADGAVRLGRA
;
A
#
# COMPACT_ATOMS: atom_id res chain seq x y z
N MET A 1 -8.33 -8.51 22.15
CA MET A 1 -8.31 -9.62 21.18
C MET A 1 -7.38 -9.23 20.04
N SER A 2 -6.45 -10.12 19.70
CA SER A 2 -5.58 -10.02 18.51
C SER A 2 -6.40 -10.25 17.23
N ASP A 3 -5.78 -10.03 16.06
CA ASP A 3 -6.46 -10.29 14.78
C ASP A 3 -6.70 -11.78 14.57
N GLU A 4 -5.77 -12.62 15.02
CA GLU A 4 -5.86 -14.07 14.96
C GLU A 4 -6.98 -14.61 15.87
N GLU A 5 -7.15 -14.04 17.08
CA GLU A 5 -8.24 -14.38 17.99
C GLU A 5 -9.61 -13.98 17.40
N LEU A 6 -9.69 -12.80 16.76
CA LEU A 6 -10.90 -12.37 16.07
C LEU A 6 -11.24 -13.28 14.89
N LEU A 7 -10.25 -13.68 14.11
CA LEU A 7 -10.49 -14.59 12.99
C LEU A 7 -10.92 -15.99 13.47
N ALA A 8 -10.32 -16.48 14.57
CA ALA A 8 -10.73 -17.75 15.18
C ALA A 8 -12.19 -17.68 15.70
N ALA A 9 -12.59 -16.58 16.32
CA ALA A 9 -13.98 -16.37 16.75
C ALA A 9 -14.94 -16.35 15.54
N PHE A 10 -14.55 -15.70 14.45
CA PHE A 10 -15.32 -15.72 13.20
C PHE A 10 -15.47 -17.13 12.62
N GLN A 11 -14.41 -17.95 12.63
CA GLN A 11 -14.46 -19.35 12.21
C GLN A 11 -15.40 -20.19 13.06
N GLN A 12 -15.60 -19.81 14.34
CA GLN A 12 -16.54 -20.44 15.28
C GLN A 12 -17.98 -19.93 15.15
N GLY A 13 -18.24 -19.02 14.20
CA GLY A 13 -19.57 -18.53 13.89
C GLY A 13 -19.94 -17.18 14.53
N ASP A 14 -18.97 -16.40 15.03
CA ASP A 14 -19.20 -15.03 15.50
C ASP A 14 -18.97 -14.00 14.37
N PRO A 15 -20.03 -13.50 13.71
CA PRO A 15 -19.89 -12.52 12.62
C PRO A 15 -19.38 -11.16 13.15
N SER A 16 -19.62 -10.83 14.42
CA SER A 16 -19.15 -9.56 15.00
C SER A 16 -17.63 -9.49 15.09
N ALA A 17 -16.97 -10.63 15.22
CA ALA A 17 -15.51 -10.72 15.22
C ALA A 17 -14.92 -10.28 13.86
N PHE A 18 -15.53 -10.69 12.74
CA PHE A 18 -15.10 -10.26 11.41
C PHE A 18 -15.39 -8.77 11.18
N GLU A 19 -16.52 -8.26 11.65
CA GLU A 19 -16.81 -6.82 11.59
C GLU A 19 -15.74 -5.98 12.31
N ARG A 20 -15.24 -6.47 13.46
CA ARG A 20 -14.14 -5.83 14.19
C ARG A 20 -12.82 -5.85 13.41
N LEU A 21 -12.48 -6.96 12.74
CA LEU A 21 -11.34 -7.06 11.83
C LEU A 21 -11.47 -6.05 10.69
N LEU A 22 -12.61 -6.02 10.02
CA LEU A 22 -12.91 -5.11 8.93
C LEU A 22 -12.74 -3.64 9.37
N ARG A 23 -13.29 -3.26 10.51
CA ARG A 23 -13.19 -1.90 11.07
C ARG A 23 -11.73 -1.51 11.35
N ARG A 24 -10.91 -2.44 11.85
CA ARG A 24 -9.49 -2.22 12.15
C ARG A 24 -8.64 -2.05 10.89
N HIS A 25 -8.90 -2.86 9.87
CA HIS A 25 -8.03 -2.95 8.70
C HIS A 25 -8.51 -2.18 7.48
N ARG A 26 -9.79 -1.74 7.42
CA ARG A 26 -10.35 -1.04 6.27
C ARG A 26 -9.54 0.20 5.86
N GLY A 27 -9.24 1.08 6.81
CA GLY A 27 -8.51 2.32 6.55
C GLY A 27 -7.07 2.08 6.07
N PRO A 28 -6.25 1.33 6.83
CA PRO A 28 -4.89 0.99 6.41
C PRO A 28 -4.83 0.25 5.07
N LEU A 29 -5.73 -0.72 4.83
CA LEU A 29 -5.81 -1.44 3.56
C LEU A 29 -6.15 -0.50 2.40
N PHE A 30 -7.16 0.35 2.58
CA PHE A 30 -7.55 1.31 1.55
C PHE A 30 -6.40 2.27 1.20
N THR A 31 -5.70 2.78 2.21
CA THR A 31 -4.53 3.64 2.00
C THR A 31 -3.42 2.91 1.23
N PHE A 32 -3.16 1.64 1.57
CA PHE A 32 -2.23 0.80 0.83
C PHE A 32 -2.62 0.70 -0.66
N LEU A 33 -3.88 0.38 -0.94
CA LEU A 33 -4.39 0.19 -2.30
C LEU A 33 -4.36 1.48 -3.13
N VAL A 34 -4.77 2.62 -2.55
CA VAL A 34 -4.67 3.93 -3.23
C VAL A 34 -3.21 4.27 -3.58
N ARG A 35 -2.28 4.01 -2.69
CA ARG A 35 -0.86 4.30 -2.94
C ARG A 35 -0.23 3.33 -3.94
N MET A 36 -0.71 2.09 -4.00
CA MET A 36 -0.28 1.13 -4.99
C MET A 36 -0.80 1.45 -6.40
N THR A 37 -2.07 1.82 -6.53
CA THR A 37 -2.75 2.00 -7.82
C THR A 37 -2.69 3.45 -8.34
N GLY A 38 -2.65 4.43 -7.44
CA GLY A 38 -2.83 5.84 -7.78
C GLY A 38 -4.27 6.23 -8.11
N ASP A 39 -5.21 5.31 -7.97
CA ASP A 39 -6.60 5.44 -8.41
C ASP A 39 -7.52 5.03 -7.26
N ARG A 40 -8.39 5.96 -6.86
CA ARG A 40 -9.30 5.77 -5.71
C ARG A 40 -10.39 4.76 -5.99
N GLU A 41 -10.99 4.80 -7.17
CA GLU A 41 -12.09 3.90 -7.54
C GLU A 41 -11.57 2.45 -7.63
N LYS A 42 -10.43 2.25 -8.30
CA LYS A 42 -9.77 0.93 -8.30
C LYS A 42 -9.41 0.45 -6.90
N ALA A 43 -8.97 1.34 -6.03
CA ALA A 43 -8.64 0.97 -4.65
C ALA A 43 -9.89 0.55 -3.86
N GLU A 44 -11.05 1.17 -4.09
CA GLU A 44 -12.32 0.78 -3.48
C GLU A 44 -12.75 -0.63 -3.93
N ASP A 45 -12.71 -0.91 -5.22
CA ASP A 45 -13.02 -2.23 -5.77
C ASP A 45 -12.07 -3.32 -5.25
N LEU A 46 -10.76 -3.04 -5.24
CA LEU A 46 -9.75 -3.96 -4.74
C LEU A 46 -9.88 -4.20 -3.23
N ALA A 47 -10.29 -3.20 -2.45
CA ALA A 47 -10.55 -3.36 -1.02
C ALA A 47 -11.75 -4.29 -0.78
N GLN A 48 -12.84 -4.10 -1.51
CA GLN A 48 -14.02 -4.98 -1.43
C GLN A 48 -13.66 -6.41 -1.80
N GLU A 49 -12.97 -6.63 -2.93
CA GLU A 49 -12.56 -7.97 -3.36
C GLU A 49 -11.59 -8.62 -2.36
N THR A 50 -10.70 -7.83 -1.74
CA THR A 50 -9.80 -8.32 -0.70
C THR A 50 -10.59 -8.89 0.48
N PHE A 51 -11.57 -8.15 1.00
CA PHE A 51 -12.40 -8.62 2.12
C PHE A 51 -13.30 -9.80 1.73
N LEU A 52 -13.83 -9.82 0.51
CA LEU A 52 -14.58 -10.98 0.01
C LEU A 52 -13.71 -12.25 -0.03
N ARG A 53 -12.46 -12.14 -0.51
CA ARG A 53 -11.53 -13.27 -0.50
C ARG A 53 -11.14 -13.71 0.90
N LEU A 54 -11.00 -12.76 1.85
CA LEU A 54 -10.77 -13.10 3.25
C LEU A 54 -11.93 -13.90 3.83
N VAL A 55 -13.18 -13.46 3.63
CA VAL A 55 -14.37 -14.19 4.11
C VAL A 55 -14.42 -15.60 3.53
N ARG A 56 -14.24 -15.74 2.21
CA ARG A 56 -14.26 -17.04 1.52
C ARG A 56 -13.13 -17.97 1.98
N GLY A 57 -11.96 -17.40 2.26
CA GLY A 57 -10.78 -18.15 2.69
C GLY A 57 -10.70 -18.39 4.21
N ALA A 58 -11.53 -17.70 4.99
CA ALA A 58 -11.45 -17.73 6.46
C ALA A 58 -11.57 -19.15 7.03
N ALA A 59 -12.50 -19.96 6.52
CA ALA A 59 -12.72 -21.32 7.02
C ALA A 59 -11.50 -22.25 6.84
N ALA A 60 -10.72 -22.04 5.78
CA ALA A 60 -9.52 -22.83 5.48
C ALA A 60 -8.24 -22.22 6.09
N TRP A 61 -8.32 -21.01 6.65
CA TRP A 61 -7.15 -20.34 7.19
C TRP A 61 -6.61 -21.08 8.42
N GLN A 62 -5.32 -21.32 8.40
CA GLN A 62 -4.57 -21.88 9.51
C GLN A 62 -3.58 -20.84 10.01
N GLN A 63 -3.36 -20.75 11.31
CA GLN A 63 -2.44 -19.78 11.94
C GLN A 63 -0.95 -20.08 11.63
N ARG A 64 -0.62 -20.22 10.35
CA ARG A 64 0.77 -20.40 9.87
C ARG A 64 1.49 -19.07 9.63
N ALA A 65 0.72 -18.00 9.42
CA ALA A 65 1.20 -16.64 9.24
C ALA A 65 0.29 -15.68 10.01
N ARG A 66 0.75 -14.46 10.25
CA ARG A 66 -0.11 -13.42 10.86
C ARG A 66 -1.25 -13.07 9.94
N PHE A 67 -2.40 -12.71 10.53
CA PHE A 67 -3.56 -12.24 9.77
C PHE A 67 -3.19 -11.09 8.81
N GLN A 68 -2.41 -10.13 9.29
CA GLN A 68 -1.95 -8.99 8.51
C GLN A 68 -1.14 -9.41 7.26
N THR A 69 -0.25 -10.39 7.40
CA THR A 69 0.52 -10.95 6.28
C THR A 69 -0.40 -11.56 5.22
N TRP A 70 -1.41 -12.33 5.65
CA TRP A 70 -2.41 -12.91 4.77
C TRP A 70 -3.25 -11.86 4.06
N LEU A 71 -3.75 -10.84 4.79
CA LEU A 71 -4.51 -9.71 4.25
C LEU A 71 -3.73 -9.01 3.12
N TYR A 72 -2.47 -8.61 3.40
CA TYR A 72 -1.67 -7.90 2.41
C TYR A 72 -1.19 -8.78 1.25
N THR A 73 -1.04 -10.08 1.45
CA THR A 73 -0.79 -11.03 0.35
C THR A 73 -1.94 -11.02 -0.65
N ILE A 74 -3.18 -11.09 -0.18
CA ILE A 74 -4.37 -11.03 -1.04
C ILE A 74 -4.42 -9.68 -1.77
N ALA A 75 -4.31 -8.58 -1.04
CA ALA A 75 -4.40 -7.24 -1.59
C ALA A 75 -3.31 -6.96 -2.64
N ARG A 76 -2.07 -7.33 -2.35
CA ARG A 76 -0.94 -7.21 -3.27
C ARG A 76 -1.15 -8.01 -4.55
N ASN A 77 -1.59 -9.26 -4.45
CA ASN A 77 -1.84 -10.11 -5.61
C ASN A 77 -2.94 -9.51 -6.50
N LEU A 78 -4.00 -8.96 -5.91
CA LEU A 78 -5.04 -8.24 -6.64
C LEU A 78 -4.49 -7.01 -7.37
N CYS A 79 -3.61 -6.21 -6.74
CA CYS A 79 -2.96 -5.08 -7.40
C CYS A 79 -2.10 -5.51 -8.59
N VAL A 80 -1.34 -6.60 -8.45
CA VAL A 80 -0.49 -7.15 -9.53
C VAL A 80 -1.35 -7.63 -10.70
N ASP A 81 -2.42 -8.37 -10.43
CA ASP A 81 -3.35 -8.85 -11.44
C ASP A 81 -4.04 -7.69 -12.17
N GLN A 82 -4.46 -6.67 -11.44
CA GLN A 82 -5.07 -5.46 -12.03
C GLN A 82 -4.06 -4.71 -12.92
N SER A 83 -2.83 -4.54 -12.47
CA SER A 83 -1.77 -3.88 -13.26
C SER A 83 -1.47 -4.64 -14.55
N ARG A 84 -1.48 -5.98 -14.52
CA ARG A 84 -1.31 -6.80 -15.74
C ARG A 84 -2.47 -6.60 -16.70
N ARG A 85 -3.72 -6.61 -16.22
CA ARG A 85 -4.91 -6.38 -17.05
C ARG A 85 -4.90 -4.99 -17.69
N ASP A 86 -4.49 -3.96 -16.93
CA ASP A 86 -4.42 -2.59 -17.44
C ASP A 86 -3.35 -2.47 -18.55
N LYS A 87 -2.21 -3.15 -18.40
CA LYS A 87 -1.17 -3.20 -19.45
C LYS A 87 -1.68 -3.89 -20.72
N PHE A 88 -2.38 -5.01 -20.61
CA PHE A 88 -2.97 -5.70 -21.76
C PHE A 88 -3.97 -4.83 -22.49
N ARG A 89 -4.91 -4.18 -21.77
CA ARG A 89 -5.90 -3.28 -22.40
C ARG A 89 -5.24 -2.08 -23.11
N ARG A 90 -4.16 -1.53 -22.54
CA ARG A 90 -3.42 -0.45 -23.19
C ARG A 90 -2.71 -0.95 -24.46
N ALA A 91 -2.12 -2.13 -24.45
CA ALA A 91 -1.50 -2.69 -25.64
C ALA A 91 -2.54 -2.93 -26.76
N GLU A 92 -3.69 -3.50 -26.45
CA GLU A 92 -4.80 -3.69 -27.40
C GLU A 92 -5.36 -2.35 -27.91
N SER A 93 -5.42 -1.29 -27.08
CA SER A 93 -5.87 0.04 -27.46
C SER A 93 -4.84 0.79 -28.32
N LEU A 94 -3.55 0.55 -28.13
CA LEU A 94 -2.47 1.14 -28.95
C LEU A 94 -2.42 0.56 -30.36
N ASP A 95 -2.91 -0.66 -30.55
CA ASP A 95 -3.11 -1.23 -31.89
C ASP A 95 -4.36 -0.65 -32.61
N ALA A 96 -5.23 0.06 -31.89
CA ALA A 96 -6.49 0.60 -32.43
C ALA A 96 -6.47 2.12 -32.70
N GLU A 97 -5.69 2.95 -31.98
CA GLU A 97 -5.60 4.40 -32.22
C GLU A 97 -4.31 5.02 -31.63
N GLY A 98 -3.79 6.08 -32.31
CA GLY A 98 -2.53 6.74 -32.01
C GLY A 98 -2.46 7.52 -30.66
N PRO A 99 -1.32 8.18 -30.33
CA PRO A 99 -0.90 8.50 -28.99
C PRO A 99 -1.72 9.61 -28.34
N GLY A 100 -2.37 9.28 -27.25
CA GLY A 100 -2.96 10.22 -26.31
C GLY A 100 -2.35 10.00 -24.92
N ASP A 101 -1.21 10.61 -24.65
CA ASP A 101 -0.61 10.68 -23.31
C ASP A 101 -1.33 11.77 -22.50
N GLU A 102 -2.35 11.40 -21.73
CA GLU A 102 -2.75 12.19 -20.58
C GLU A 102 -2.27 11.51 -19.29
N PRO A 103 -1.49 12.21 -18.44
CA PRO A 103 -1.14 11.69 -17.13
C PRO A 103 -2.41 11.59 -16.28
N PRO A 104 -2.56 10.53 -15.44
CA PRO A 104 -3.75 10.36 -14.61
C PRO A 104 -3.91 11.55 -13.67
N LEU A 105 -5.07 12.22 -13.74
CA LEU A 105 -5.51 13.25 -12.82
C LEU A 105 -5.46 12.69 -11.39
N VAL A 106 -4.58 13.26 -10.57
CA VAL A 106 -4.48 12.93 -9.14
C VAL A 106 -5.66 13.60 -8.44
N ASP A 107 -6.75 12.87 -8.29
CA ASP A 107 -7.90 13.31 -7.51
C ASP A 107 -7.48 13.52 -6.05
N LYS A 108 -7.87 14.67 -5.49
CA LYS A 108 -7.52 15.11 -4.14
C LYS A 108 -8.07 14.13 -3.11
N VAL A 109 -7.22 13.28 -2.57
CA VAL A 109 -7.55 12.43 -1.42
C VAL A 109 -7.71 13.33 -0.19
N ALA A 110 -8.93 13.71 0.13
CA ALA A 110 -9.26 14.36 1.39
C ALA A 110 -9.14 13.32 2.52
N GLY A 111 -8.04 13.38 3.26
CA GLY A 111 -7.85 12.60 4.48
C GLY A 111 -8.12 13.46 5.69
N SER A 112 -8.97 12.98 6.60
CA SER A 112 -9.19 13.56 7.93
C SER A 112 -7.90 13.48 8.76
N GLY A 113 -7.30 14.63 9.05
CA GLY A 113 -6.10 14.74 9.87
C GLY A 113 -6.08 16.06 10.63
N PRO A 114 -5.30 16.20 11.72
CA PRO A 114 -5.48 17.19 12.78
C PRO A 114 -4.91 18.57 12.47
N GLY A 115 -5.65 19.61 12.83
CA GLY A 115 -5.21 20.99 13.09
C GLY A 115 -4.96 21.90 11.88
N PRO A 116 -5.28 23.23 11.98
CA PRO A 116 -5.30 24.12 10.80
C PRO A 116 -3.92 24.39 10.15
N ASP A 117 -2.83 24.48 10.88
CA ASP A 117 -1.50 24.79 10.30
C ASP A 117 -0.76 23.57 9.75
N ARG A 118 -0.82 22.44 10.47
CA ARG A 118 -0.24 21.16 9.99
C ARG A 118 -1.07 20.53 8.86
N GLY A 119 -2.36 20.88 8.78
CA GLY A 119 -3.27 20.40 7.74
C GLY A 119 -2.94 20.95 6.36
N ALA A 120 -2.58 22.21 6.25
CA ALA A 120 -2.28 22.86 4.97
C ALA A 120 -0.97 22.32 4.36
N GLU A 121 0.09 22.16 5.16
CA GLU A 121 1.36 21.59 4.71
C GLU A 121 1.24 20.10 4.35
N SER A 122 0.56 19.32 5.19
CA SER A 122 0.24 17.92 4.89
C SER A 122 -0.60 17.77 3.62
N ALA A 123 -1.59 18.64 3.40
CA ALA A 123 -2.42 18.62 2.20
C ALA A 123 -1.60 18.90 0.93
N ARG A 124 -0.60 19.79 1.02
CA ARG A 124 0.32 20.13 -0.07
C ARG A 124 1.32 19.00 -0.37
N LEU A 125 1.81 18.31 0.66
CA LEU A 125 2.81 17.25 0.52
C LEU A 125 2.22 15.91 0.03
N ARG A 126 0.95 15.64 0.34
CA ARG A 126 0.28 14.38 -0.05
C ARG A 126 0.33 14.08 -1.55
N PRO A 127 -0.07 15.00 -2.46
CA PRO A 127 -0.01 14.74 -3.90
C PRO A 127 1.42 14.56 -4.39
N LEU A 128 2.40 15.30 -3.84
CA LEU A 128 3.80 15.16 -4.21
C LEU A 128 4.35 13.79 -3.77
N LEU A 129 4.01 13.35 -2.56
CA LEU A 129 4.39 12.02 -2.08
C LEU A 129 3.73 10.91 -2.93
N GLN A 130 2.45 11.09 -3.29
CA GLN A 130 1.75 10.12 -4.15
C GLN A 130 2.42 10.02 -5.52
N ALA A 131 2.73 11.15 -6.16
CA ALA A 131 3.44 11.19 -7.44
C ALA A 131 4.82 10.55 -7.33
N ALA A 132 5.58 10.85 -6.26
CA ALA A 132 6.88 10.25 -6.01
C ALA A 132 6.80 8.73 -5.82
N LEU A 133 5.78 8.23 -5.09
CA LEU A 133 5.54 6.80 -4.94
C LEU A 133 5.23 6.13 -6.28
N LEU A 134 4.39 6.75 -7.11
CA LEU A 134 4.02 6.20 -8.41
C LEU A 134 5.18 6.20 -9.41
N SER A 135 6.17 7.08 -9.25
CA SER A 135 7.40 7.08 -10.07
C SER A 135 8.36 5.93 -9.74
N LEU A 136 8.20 5.27 -8.58
CA LEU A 136 9.04 4.14 -8.22
C LEU A 136 8.65 2.87 -9.01
N PRO A 137 9.62 1.98 -9.30
CA PRO A 137 9.31 0.61 -9.67
C PRO A 137 8.36 -0.03 -8.68
N VAL A 138 7.40 -0.83 -9.18
CA VAL A 138 6.32 -1.40 -8.36
C VAL A 138 6.85 -2.23 -7.17
N GLU A 139 7.96 -2.96 -7.39
CA GLU A 139 8.60 -3.80 -6.38
C GLU A 139 9.25 -2.99 -5.24
N GLN A 140 9.68 -1.76 -5.50
CA GLN A 140 10.22 -0.85 -4.50
C GLN A 140 9.09 -0.16 -3.75
N ARG A 141 8.07 0.29 -4.48
CA ARG A 141 6.87 0.94 -3.95
C ARG A 141 6.12 0.03 -2.98
N GLU A 142 5.88 -1.25 -3.35
CA GLU A 142 5.18 -2.20 -2.48
C GLU A 142 5.89 -2.43 -1.15
N VAL A 143 7.21 -2.58 -1.16
CA VAL A 143 8.01 -2.77 0.06
C VAL A 143 7.94 -1.54 0.96
N PHE A 144 8.08 -0.34 0.38
CA PHE A 144 8.00 0.91 1.14
C PHE A 144 6.64 1.08 1.81
N ILE A 145 5.54 0.86 1.07
CA ILE A 145 4.19 1.06 1.60
C ILE A 145 3.89 0.02 2.69
N LEU A 146 4.24 -1.24 2.48
CA LEU A 146 4.06 -2.29 3.49
C LEU A 146 4.84 -1.99 4.78
N ARG A 147 6.07 -1.47 4.67
CA ARG A 147 6.89 -1.15 5.83
C ARG A 147 6.42 0.09 6.56
N GLU A 148 6.29 1.22 5.86
CA GLU A 148 6.10 2.54 6.48
C GLU A 148 4.64 2.81 6.85
N GLN A 149 3.68 2.21 6.15
CA GLN A 149 2.27 2.50 6.39
C GLN A 149 1.52 1.35 7.05
N ALA A 150 1.78 0.13 6.60
CA ALA A 150 1.16 -1.03 7.19
C ALA A 150 1.93 -1.56 8.42
N GLY A 151 3.16 -1.06 8.66
CA GLY A 151 3.99 -1.47 9.80
C GLY A 151 4.44 -2.93 9.73
N VAL A 152 4.42 -3.55 8.55
CA VAL A 152 4.75 -4.97 8.38
C VAL A 152 6.27 -5.17 8.56
N PRO A 153 6.72 -6.13 9.36
CA PRO A 153 8.13 -6.46 9.51
C PRO A 153 8.76 -6.96 8.20
N PHE A 154 10.05 -6.71 7.96
CA PHE A 154 10.74 -7.13 6.73
C PHE A 154 10.62 -8.62 6.44
N LYS A 155 10.70 -9.48 7.46
CA LYS A 155 10.50 -10.92 7.32
C LYS A 155 9.12 -11.26 6.74
N GLU A 156 8.07 -10.62 7.24
CA GLU A 156 6.70 -10.83 6.76
C GLU A 156 6.48 -10.20 5.36
N ILE A 157 7.11 -9.04 5.08
CA ILE A 157 7.11 -8.46 3.73
C ILE A 157 7.72 -9.44 2.74
N ALA A 158 8.82 -10.12 3.11
CA ALA A 158 9.45 -11.14 2.27
C ALA A 158 8.47 -12.27 1.90
N GLU A 159 7.64 -12.70 2.84
CA GLU A 159 6.57 -13.68 2.61
C GLU A 159 5.48 -13.13 1.68
N VAL A 160 5.02 -11.88 1.91
CA VAL A 160 3.99 -11.21 1.08
C VAL A 160 4.45 -11.06 -0.37
N VAL A 161 5.69 -10.62 -0.61
CA VAL A 161 6.19 -10.32 -1.96
C VAL A 161 6.90 -11.52 -2.64
N GLY A 162 7.13 -12.61 -1.90
CA GLY A 162 7.70 -13.85 -2.44
C GLY A 162 9.20 -13.77 -2.76
N VAL A 163 9.99 -13.02 -1.96
CA VAL A 163 11.44 -12.91 -2.10
C VAL A 163 12.14 -13.07 -0.74
N ASN A 164 13.47 -13.16 -0.73
CA ASN A 164 14.21 -13.20 0.54
C ASN A 164 14.28 -11.82 1.23
N GLU A 165 14.50 -11.82 2.54
CA GLU A 165 14.53 -10.59 3.36
C GLU A 165 15.63 -9.60 2.93
N ASN A 166 16.78 -10.08 2.46
CA ASN A 166 17.85 -9.21 1.98
C ASN A 166 17.43 -8.45 0.71
N THR A 167 16.66 -9.09 -0.17
CA THR A 167 16.05 -8.44 -1.35
C THR A 167 15.04 -7.37 -0.92
N VAL A 168 14.23 -7.64 0.11
CA VAL A 168 13.30 -6.65 0.67
C VAL A 168 14.05 -5.42 1.20
N LYS A 169 15.10 -5.64 2.00
CA LYS A 169 15.96 -4.56 2.54
C LYS A 169 16.61 -3.73 1.42
N SER A 170 17.09 -4.39 0.36
CA SER A 170 17.66 -3.69 -0.81
C SER A 170 16.61 -2.88 -1.55
N ARG A 171 15.40 -3.43 -1.79
CA ARG A 171 14.28 -2.72 -2.40
C ARG A 171 13.86 -1.51 -1.57
N MET A 172 13.84 -1.64 -0.23
CA MET A 172 13.54 -0.53 0.67
C MET A 172 14.57 0.60 0.54
N ARG A 173 15.85 0.27 0.52
CA ARG A 173 16.92 1.27 0.33
C ARG A 173 16.75 2.02 -0.99
N TYR A 174 16.52 1.31 -2.10
CA TYR A 174 16.29 1.94 -3.41
C TYR A 174 15.00 2.75 -3.45
N ALA A 175 13.94 2.30 -2.76
CA ALA A 175 12.70 3.05 -2.64
C ALA A 175 12.93 4.41 -1.95
N LEU A 176 13.66 4.43 -0.83
CA LEU A 176 13.99 5.65 -0.10
C LEU A 176 14.83 6.61 -0.95
N GLU A 177 15.84 6.10 -1.66
CA GLU A 177 16.67 6.89 -2.56
C GLU A 177 15.84 7.49 -3.71
N GLY A 178 14.99 6.69 -4.34
CA GLY A 178 14.09 7.15 -5.41
C GLY A 178 13.09 8.19 -4.94
N LEU A 179 12.47 7.99 -3.77
CA LEU A 179 11.55 8.96 -3.16
C LEU A 179 12.27 10.28 -2.85
N ARG A 180 13.45 10.23 -2.23
CA ARG A 180 14.25 11.42 -1.95
C ARG A 180 14.53 12.22 -3.23
N LYS A 181 14.98 11.54 -4.28
CA LYS A 181 15.27 12.15 -5.58
C LYS A 181 14.02 12.81 -6.19
N ALA A 182 12.89 12.10 -6.18
CA ALA A 182 11.62 12.59 -6.73
C ALA A 182 11.09 13.80 -5.94
N LEU A 183 11.14 13.77 -4.60
CA LEU A 183 10.68 14.86 -3.75
C LEU A 183 11.57 16.11 -3.88
N LEU A 184 12.90 15.95 -3.96
CA LEU A 184 13.82 17.06 -4.21
C LEU A 184 13.54 17.71 -5.58
N ALA A 185 13.33 16.91 -6.62
CA ALA A 185 12.96 17.41 -7.95
C ALA A 185 11.62 18.17 -7.95
N ALA A 186 10.69 17.79 -7.04
CA ALA A 186 9.41 18.49 -6.84
C ALA A 186 9.53 19.74 -5.93
N GLY A 187 10.75 20.14 -5.53
CA GLY A 187 11.00 21.34 -4.71
C GLY A 187 10.72 21.15 -3.22
N VAL A 188 10.60 19.92 -2.75
CA VAL A 188 10.49 19.61 -1.32
C VAL A 188 11.89 19.65 -0.71
N THR A 189 12.26 20.82 -0.15
CA THR A 189 13.53 21.03 0.57
C THR A 189 13.24 20.93 2.07
N GLY A 190 13.24 19.73 2.63
CA GLY A 190 13.18 19.46 4.06
C GLY A 190 14.33 18.57 4.46
N ASP A 191 14.61 18.45 5.76
CA ASP A 191 15.55 17.47 6.30
C ASP A 191 15.00 16.07 6.06
N LEU A 192 15.14 15.61 4.80
CA LEU A 192 14.86 14.23 4.41
C LEU A 192 16.00 13.40 5.02
N ALA A 193 15.80 12.99 6.29
CA ALA A 193 16.75 12.25 7.07
C ALA A 193 17.43 11.17 6.22
N GLU A 194 18.77 11.11 6.29
CA GLU A 194 19.52 10.04 5.63
C GLU A 194 19.01 8.68 6.12
N PRO A 195 18.82 7.70 5.24
CA PRO A 195 18.38 6.39 5.66
C PRO A 195 19.40 5.83 6.64
N ALA A 196 18.98 5.62 7.89
CA ALA A 196 19.79 4.94 8.88
C ALA A 196 20.19 3.57 8.31
N ALA A 197 21.41 3.12 8.59
CA ALA A 197 21.97 1.85 8.10
C ALA A 197 21.10 0.61 8.43
N ASP A 198 20.15 0.75 9.36
CA ASP A 198 19.19 -0.29 9.79
C ASP A 198 17.81 -0.21 9.09
N GLY A 199 17.64 0.62 8.07
CA GLY A 199 16.36 0.71 7.34
C GLY A 199 15.18 1.28 8.13
N ALA A 200 15.41 1.90 9.29
CA ALA A 200 14.38 2.59 10.06
C ALA A 200 14.44 4.09 9.75
N VAL A 201 13.54 4.59 8.92
CA VAL A 201 13.31 6.02 8.77
C VAL A 201 12.37 6.46 9.89
N ARG A 202 12.91 7.20 10.84
CA ARG A 202 12.08 8.01 11.74
C ARG A 202 11.65 9.24 10.95
N LEU A 203 10.52 9.19 10.28
CA LEU A 203 9.82 10.41 9.89
C LEU A 203 9.52 11.16 11.20
N GLY A 204 10.14 12.34 11.35
CA GLY A 204 10.12 13.11 12.58
C GLY A 204 8.72 13.19 13.18
N ARG A 205 8.60 12.73 14.43
CA ARG A 205 7.54 13.16 15.32
C ARG A 205 7.83 14.63 15.65
N ALA A 206 7.14 15.53 15.02
CA ALA A 206 6.93 16.87 15.52
C ALA A 206 5.44 17.07 15.76
#